data_4198ea3a0a86d35c4697abd64fa0f09a
#
_entry.id   4198ea3a0a86d35c4697abd64fa0f09a
#
_cell.length_a   1.000
_cell.length_b   1.000
_cell.length_c   1.000
_cell.angle_alpha   90.00
_cell.angle_beta   90.00
_cell.angle_gamma   90.00
#
_symmetry.space_group_name_H-M   'P 1'
#
loop_
_entity.id
_entity.type
_entity.pdbx_description
1 polymer ?
#
loop_
_entity_poly.entity_id
_entity_poly.type
_entity_poly.pdbx_seq_one_letter_code
_entity_poly.pdbx_strand_id
1 'polypeptide(L)'
;MRLLVNETQFSIVSEILISASKEIERLNEPLLLLCLPTLSSSFSMAAIESSLVDNGITYRRKFSIEGPGNLPWIKIIDDDSEITSIETNPFRLTISTLIVDGLISHKGEPRKGPLTSVSQAHALSQLISPNGLRTRRLRPWLISGNWINSAMDNTYDTLYSALR
;
A
#
# COMPACT_ATOMS: atom_id res chain seq x y z
N MET A 1 6.98 15.17 -7.58
CA MET A 1 6.34 14.63 -6.36
C MET A 1 7.26 13.58 -5.76
N ARG A 2 7.52 13.63 -4.46
CA ARG A 2 8.33 12.61 -3.78
C ARG A 2 7.52 11.31 -3.70
N LEU A 3 8.10 10.19 -4.11
CA LEU A 3 7.45 8.89 -4.03
C LEU A 3 7.68 8.30 -2.63
N LEU A 4 6.63 7.79 -2.02
CA LEU A 4 6.70 7.13 -0.70
C LEU A 4 7.67 5.95 -0.70
N VAL A 5 7.73 5.21 -1.80
CA VAL A 5 8.61 4.05 -1.94
C VAL A 5 10.11 4.37 -1.80
N ASN A 6 10.49 5.64 -1.94
CA ASN A 6 11.88 6.11 -1.77
C ASN A 6 12.23 6.49 -0.32
N GLU A 7 11.25 6.45 0.59
CA GLU A 7 11.50 6.68 2.01
C GLU A 7 12.18 5.45 2.63
N THR A 8 13.04 5.68 3.62
CA THR A 8 13.82 4.62 4.29
C THR A 8 12.95 3.51 4.87
N GLN A 9 11.76 3.86 5.37
CA GLN A 9 10.80 2.91 5.94
C GLN A 9 10.30 1.88 4.93
N PHE A 10 10.33 2.20 3.63
CA PHE A 10 9.90 1.31 2.56
C PHE A 10 11.00 0.40 2.03
N SER A 11 12.24 0.49 2.52
CA SER A 11 13.40 -0.27 1.99
C SER A 11 13.15 -1.78 1.87
N ILE A 12 12.37 -2.35 2.80
CA ILE A 12 12.05 -3.79 2.82
C ILE A 12 11.06 -4.18 1.70
N VAL A 13 10.15 -3.26 1.31
CA VAL A 13 9.06 -3.56 0.35
C VAL A 13 9.21 -2.83 -0.98
N SER A 14 10.16 -1.93 -1.12
CA SER A 14 10.32 -1.08 -2.31
C SER A 14 10.42 -1.87 -3.61
N GLU A 15 11.26 -2.89 -3.65
CA GLU A 15 11.44 -3.74 -4.83
C GLU A 15 10.17 -4.55 -5.16
N ILE A 16 9.46 -5.03 -4.12
CA ILE A 16 8.19 -5.75 -4.27
C ILE A 16 7.15 -4.85 -4.92
N LEU A 17 6.98 -3.61 -4.41
CA LEU A 17 5.99 -2.67 -4.92
C LEU A 17 6.34 -2.17 -6.33
N ILE A 18 7.61 -1.94 -6.63
CA ILE A 18 8.09 -1.59 -7.97
C ILE A 18 7.84 -2.74 -8.97
N SER A 19 8.13 -3.96 -8.58
CA SER A 19 7.85 -5.13 -9.40
C SER A 19 6.34 -5.29 -9.63
N ALA A 20 5.54 -5.15 -8.56
CA ALA A 20 4.09 -5.23 -8.65
C ALA A 20 3.48 -4.20 -9.59
N SER A 21 3.93 -2.94 -9.55
CA SER A 21 3.42 -1.90 -10.45
C SER A 21 3.64 -2.25 -11.92
N LYS A 22 4.83 -2.78 -12.26
CA LYS A 22 5.16 -3.19 -13.63
C LYS A 22 4.33 -4.38 -14.11
N GLU A 23 4.07 -5.35 -13.22
CA GLU A 23 3.24 -6.50 -13.56
C GLU A 23 1.77 -6.10 -13.74
N ILE A 24 1.25 -5.22 -12.87
CA ILE A 24 -0.13 -4.71 -12.97
C ILE A 24 -0.37 -4.01 -14.32
N GLU A 25 0.59 -3.22 -14.81
CA GLU A 25 0.50 -2.56 -16.13
C GLU A 25 0.44 -3.52 -17.30
N ARG A 26 0.95 -4.75 -17.13
CA ARG A 26 0.98 -5.80 -18.17
C ARG A 26 -0.21 -6.73 -18.16
N LEU A 27 -1.07 -6.64 -17.14
CA LEU A 27 -2.21 -7.53 -16.99
C LEU A 27 -3.22 -7.33 -18.13
N ASN A 28 -3.62 -8.44 -18.73
CA ASN A 28 -4.70 -8.47 -19.73
C ASN A 28 -6.04 -8.93 -19.13
N GLU A 29 -6.03 -9.37 -17.88
CA GLU A 29 -7.19 -9.86 -17.16
C GLU A 29 -7.57 -8.87 -16.03
N PRO A 30 -8.85 -8.87 -15.61
CA PRO A 30 -9.27 -8.04 -14.49
C PRO A 30 -8.51 -8.39 -13.20
N LEU A 31 -7.96 -7.38 -12.55
CA LEU A 31 -7.29 -7.54 -11.26
C LEU A 31 -8.32 -7.67 -10.14
N LEU A 32 -8.20 -8.67 -9.29
CA LEU A 32 -9.08 -8.87 -8.15
C LEU A 32 -8.46 -8.24 -6.88
N LEU A 33 -9.16 -7.30 -6.27
CA LEU A 33 -8.79 -6.68 -5.00
C LEU A 33 -9.54 -7.37 -3.86
N LEU A 34 -8.80 -7.88 -2.89
CA LEU A 34 -9.30 -8.64 -1.76
C LEU A 34 -8.94 -7.94 -0.45
N CYS A 35 -9.90 -7.74 0.42
CA CYS A 35 -9.67 -7.30 1.80
C CYS A 35 -10.82 -7.69 2.72
N LEU A 36 -10.61 -7.63 4.01
CA LEU A 36 -11.69 -7.66 4.98
C LEU A 36 -12.40 -6.28 5.03
N PRO A 37 -13.69 -6.22 5.42
CA PRO A 37 -14.45 -4.97 5.46
C PRO A 37 -14.10 -4.13 6.70
N THR A 38 -12.84 -3.74 6.83
CA THR A 38 -12.34 -2.82 7.85
C THR A 38 -12.16 -1.41 7.28
N LEU A 39 -12.07 -0.41 8.13
CA LEU A 39 -11.83 0.97 7.70
C LEU A 39 -10.45 1.11 7.05
N SER A 40 -9.43 0.52 7.65
CA SER A 40 -8.05 0.57 7.18
C SER A 40 -7.89 -0.10 5.82
N SER A 41 -8.43 -1.33 5.67
CA SER A 41 -8.45 -2.04 4.39
C SER A 41 -9.20 -1.26 3.30
N SER A 42 -10.29 -0.57 3.67
CA SER A 42 -11.04 0.26 2.74
C SER A 42 -10.21 1.45 2.23
N PHE A 43 -9.41 2.09 3.08
CA PHE A 43 -8.48 3.14 2.66
C PHE A 43 -7.40 2.60 1.72
N SER A 44 -6.84 1.44 2.04
CA SER A 44 -5.84 0.77 1.20
C SER A 44 -6.42 0.40 -0.17
N MET A 45 -7.60 -0.20 -0.19
CA MET A 45 -8.29 -0.58 -1.42
C MET A 45 -8.62 0.65 -2.27
N ALA A 46 -9.18 1.71 -1.67
CA ALA A 46 -9.51 2.95 -2.38
C ALA A 46 -8.28 3.61 -3.02
N ALA A 47 -7.13 3.56 -2.36
CA ALA A 47 -5.88 4.07 -2.92
C ALA A 47 -5.49 3.31 -4.20
N ILE A 48 -5.52 1.98 -4.17
CA ILE A 48 -5.21 1.14 -5.34
C ILE A 48 -6.24 1.37 -6.44
N GLU A 49 -7.55 1.31 -6.12
CA GLU A 49 -8.62 1.56 -7.09
C GLU A 49 -8.46 2.89 -7.82
N SER A 50 -8.08 3.95 -7.08
CA SER A 50 -7.89 5.27 -7.66
C SER A 50 -6.84 5.29 -8.77
N SER A 51 -5.74 4.58 -8.58
CA SER A 51 -4.67 4.49 -9.57
C SER A 51 -5.03 3.58 -10.75
N LEU A 52 -5.77 2.49 -10.51
CA LEU A 52 -6.27 1.62 -11.56
C LEU A 52 -7.25 2.35 -12.48
N VAL A 53 -8.17 3.13 -11.88
CA VAL A 53 -9.13 3.96 -12.64
C VAL A 53 -8.40 5.03 -13.46
N ASP A 54 -7.39 5.70 -12.88
CA ASP A 54 -6.61 6.73 -13.59
C ASP A 54 -5.86 6.17 -14.80
N ASN A 55 -5.53 4.86 -14.79
CA ASN A 55 -4.82 4.17 -15.89
C ASN A 55 -5.74 3.27 -16.75
N GLY A 56 -7.04 3.27 -16.51
CA GLY A 56 -7.98 2.46 -17.28
C GLY A 56 -7.82 0.94 -17.08
N ILE A 57 -7.22 0.51 -15.97
CA ILE A 57 -7.02 -0.90 -15.66
C ILE A 57 -8.30 -1.47 -15.05
N THR A 58 -8.79 -2.56 -15.64
CA THR A 58 -10.02 -3.22 -15.15
C THR A 58 -9.75 -3.99 -13.87
N TYR A 59 -10.67 -3.87 -12.91
CA TYR A 59 -10.57 -4.56 -11.63
C TYR A 59 -11.93 -5.00 -11.10
N ARG A 60 -11.88 -5.89 -10.14
CA ARG A 60 -13.04 -6.31 -9.31
C ARG A 60 -12.63 -6.23 -7.84
N ARG A 61 -13.58 -6.00 -6.95
CA ARG A 61 -13.35 -5.99 -5.50
C ARG A 61 -14.17 -7.07 -4.82
N LYS A 62 -13.61 -7.62 -3.74
CA LYS A 62 -14.25 -8.58 -2.88
C LYS A 62 -13.87 -8.31 -1.44
N PHE A 63 -14.86 -8.11 -0.56
CA PHE A 63 -14.64 -7.94 0.87
C PHE A 63 -14.55 -9.30 1.59
N SER A 64 -13.62 -10.11 1.12
CA SER A 64 -13.19 -11.40 1.68
C SER A 64 -11.80 -11.68 1.17
N ILE A 65 -10.99 -12.36 1.96
CA ILE A 65 -9.64 -12.81 1.60
C ILE A 65 -9.60 -14.25 1.10
N GLU A 66 -10.76 -14.92 1.06
CA GLU A 66 -10.88 -16.32 0.65
C GLU A 66 -11.22 -16.48 -0.83
N GLY A 67 -10.74 -17.57 -1.41
CA GLY A 67 -11.15 -18.08 -2.71
C GLY A 67 -10.99 -17.12 -3.88
N PRO A 68 -9.79 -16.58 -4.14
CA PRO A 68 -9.59 -15.63 -5.27
C PRO A 68 -9.76 -16.30 -6.64
N GLY A 69 -9.80 -17.62 -6.73
CA GLY A 69 -9.81 -18.32 -8.01
C GLY A 69 -8.49 -18.22 -8.76
N ASN A 70 -8.55 -18.21 -10.10
CA ASN A 70 -7.36 -18.15 -10.97
C ASN A 70 -7.02 -16.74 -11.44
N LEU A 71 -7.82 -15.72 -11.07
CA LEU A 71 -7.55 -14.34 -11.46
C LEU A 71 -6.30 -13.80 -10.76
N PRO A 72 -5.58 -12.86 -11.38
CA PRO A 72 -4.56 -12.11 -10.69
C PRO A 72 -5.19 -11.30 -9.56
N TRP A 73 -4.50 -11.21 -8.42
CA TRP A 73 -5.09 -10.56 -7.25
C TRP A 73 -4.09 -9.75 -6.41
N ILE A 74 -4.64 -8.77 -5.70
CA ILE A 74 -3.99 -8.07 -4.58
C ILE A 74 -4.81 -8.36 -3.32
N LYS A 75 -4.16 -8.95 -2.32
CA LYS A 75 -4.72 -9.20 -0.99
C LYS A 75 -4.18 -8.17 -0.01
N ILE A 76 -5.07 -7.48 0.70
CA ILE A 76 -4.75 -6.46 1.69
C ILE A 76 -5.09 -6.99 3.08
N ILE A 77 -4.10 -6.95 3.96
CA ILE A 77 -4.16 -7.41 5.34
C ILE A 77 -3.74 -6.27 6.26
N ASP A 78 -4.55 -5.95 7.26
CA ASP A 78 -4.32 -4.79 8.14
C ASP A 78 -3.35 -5.07 9.28
N ASP A 79 -3.12 -6.33 9.60
CA ASP A 79 -2.23 -6.79 10.66
C ASP A 79 -0.92 -7.35 10.09
N ASP A 80 -0.06 -7.86 10.96
CA ASP A 80 1.24 -8.46 10.65
C ASP A 80 1.19 -10.01 10.60
N SER A 81 0.01 -10.57 10.37
CA SER A 81 -0.18 -12.03 10.29
C SER A 81 0.46 -12.67 9.06
N GLU A 82 0.67 -11.89 8.01
CA GLU A 82 1.36 -12.32 6.79
C GLU A 82 2.50 -11.36 6.46
N ILE A 83 3.31 -11.71 5.48
CA ILE A 83 4.41 -10.88 4.99
C ILE A 83 4.03 -10.31 3.63
N THR A 84 4.33 -9.02 3.38
CA THR A 84 4.20 -8.42 2.05
C THR A 84 5.08 -9.18 1.06
N SER A 85 4.46 -9.75 0.02
CA SER A 85 5.11 -10.63 -0.94
C SER A 85 4.47 -10.57 -2.30
N ILE A 86 5.23 -10.93 -3.33
CA ILE A 86 4.77 -10.96 -4.71
C ILE A 86 5.10 -12.31 -5.37
N GLU A 87 4.14 -12.82 -6.13
CA GLU A 87 4.33 -13.86 -7.15
C GLU A 87 3.99 -13.27 -8.51
N THR A 88 4.78 -13.57 -9.53
CA THR A 88 4.60 -12.96 -10.85
C THR A 88 3.89 -13.87 -11.86
N ASN A 89 3.85 -15.17 -11.62
CA ASN A 89 3.22 -16.13 -12.51
C ASN A 89 2.51 -17.26 -11.75
N PRO A 90 1.19 -17.16 -11.52
CA PRO A 90 0.30 -16.02 -11.79
C PRO A 90 0.60 -14.81 -10.89
N PHE A 91 0.17 -13.62 -11.31
CA PHE A 91 0.35 -12.42 -10.50
C PHE A 91 -0.47 -12.50 -9.22
N ARG A 92 0.24 -12.38 -8.09
CA ARG A 92 -0.34 -12.37 -6.75
C ARG A 92 0.46 -11.46 -5.86
N LEU A 93 -0.19 -10.47 -5.27
CA LEU A 93 0.44 -9.54 -4.33
C LEU A 93 -0.28 -9.60 -3.00
N THR A 94 0.45 -9.86 -1.93
CA THR A 94 -0.02 -9.64 -0.56
C THR A 94 0.59 -8.35 -0.05
N ILE A 95 -0.25 -7.44 0.46
CA ILE A 95 0.15 -6.24 1.19
C ILE A 95 -0.28 -6.43 2.64
N SER A 96 0.67 -6.43 3.55
CA SER A 96 0.45 -6.63 4.98
C SER A 96 1.20 -5.58 5.79
N THR A 97 0.72 -5.27 6.99
CA THR A 97 1.43 -4.38 7.91
C THR A 97 2.74 -5.03 8.37
N LEU A 98 3.83 -4.28 8.34
CA LEU A 98 5.15 -4.74 8.76
C LEU A 98 5.70 -3.83 9.84
N ILE A 99 6.48 -4.38 10.77
CA ILE A 99 7.20 -3.57 11.76
C ILE A 99 8.57 -3.20 11.18
N VAL A 100 8.82 -1.92 11.09
CA VAL A 100 10.05 -1.35 10.50
C VAL A 100 10.71 -0.36 11.45
N ASP A 101 11.96 -0.04 11.17
CA ASP A 101 12.63 1.09 11.81
C ASP A 101 12.08 2.40 11.22
N GLY A 102 11.54 3.23 12.10
CA GLY A 102 10.88 4.48 11.73
C GLY A 102 11.69 5.71 12.09
N LEU A 103 11.08 6.63 12.83
CA LEU A 103 11.70 7.88 13.24
C LEU A 103 12.85 7.65 14.21
N ILE A 104 13.92 8.40 14.02
CA ILE A 104 15.07 8.40 14.93
C ILE A 104 14.74 9.24 16.16
N SER A 105 14.92 8.66 17.35
CA SER A 105 14.77 9.37 18.61
C SER A 105 15.90 10.38 18.81
N HIS A 106 15.73 11.32 19.77
CA HIS A 106 16.79 12.27 20.14
C HIS A 106 18.07 11.60 20.68
N LYS A 107 18.00 10.31 21.05
CA LYS A 107 19.16 9.49 21.47
C LYS A 107 19.84 8.78 20.32
N GLY A 108 19.39 8.97 19.08
CA GLY A 108 19.94 8.34 17.89
C GLY A 108 19.42 6.91 17.63
N GLU A 109 18.52 6.39 18.44
CA GLU A 109 17.92 5.06 18.26
C GLU A 109 16.68 5.13 17.38
N PRO A 110 16.53 4.23 16.40
CA PRO A 110 15.30 4.17 15.60
C PRO A 110 14.14 3.65 16.47
N ARG A 111 12.99 4.31 16.35
CA ARG A 111 11.73 3.81 16.89
C ARG A 111 11.19 2.72 15.97
N LYS A 112 10.74 1.62 16.51
CA LYS A 112 10.01 0.61 15.75
C LYS A 112 8.54 1.00 15.65
N GLY A 113 8.00 0.89 14.45
CA GLY A 113 6.61 1.20 14.20
C GLY A 113 6.06 0.50 12.97
N PRO A 114 4.73 0.49 12.79
CA PRO A 114 4.12 -0.20 11.68
C PRO A 114 4.29 0.58 10.36
N LEU A 115 4.77 -0.11 9.32
CA LEU A 115 4.58 0.26 7.93
C LEU A 115 3.24 -0.32 7.49
N THR A 116 2.19 0.50 7.58
CA THR A 116 0.81 0.06 7.41
C THR A 116 0.49 -0.41 6.00
N SER A 117 -0.52 -1.27 5.86
CA SER A 117 -1.10 -1.64 4.56
C SER A 117 -1.56 -0.40 3.77
N VAL A 118 -2.08 0.62 4.47
CA VAL A 118 -2.51 1.89 3.85
C VAL A 118 -1.33 2.63 3.21
N SER A 119 -0.20 2.72 3.90
CA SER A 119 1.01 3.36 3.36
C SER A 119 1.56 2.62 2.15
N GLN A 120 1.62 1.29 2.22
CA GLN A 120 2.10 0.45 1.11
C GLN A 120 1.16 0.54 -0.10
N ALA A 121 -0.16 0.53 0.11
CA ALA A 121 -1.16 0.70 -0.95
C ALA A 121 -1.06 2.08 -1.63
N HIS A 122 -0.83 3.15 -0.86
CA HIS A 122 -0.60 4.47 -1.42
C HIS A 122 0.73 4.55 -2.18
N ALA A 123 1.80 3.90 -1.70
CA ALA A 123 3.07 3.84 -2.42
C ALA A 123 2.92 3.10 -3.76
N LEU A 124 2.23 1.96 -3.77
CA LEU A 124 1.90 1.24 -5.00
C LEU A 124 1.07 2.10 -5.96
N SER A 125 0.06 2.80 -5.45
CA SER A 125 -0.79 3.69 -6.25
C SER A 125 0.00 4.84 -6.89
N GLN A 126 1.00 5.39 -6.20
CA GLN A 126 1.90 6.39 -6.75
C GLN A 126 2.80 5.81 -7.86
N LEU A 127 3.18 4.56 -7.78
CA LEU A 127 3.96 3.88 -8.82
C LEU A 127 3.12 3.61 -10.07
N ILE A 128 1.88 3.12 -9.89
CA ILE A 128 0.95 2.86 -11.00
C ILE A 128 0.52 4.16 -11.67
N SER A 129 0.22 5.21 -10.91
CA SER A 129 -0.24 6.50 -11.43
C SER A 129 0.47 7.69 -10.76
N PRO A 130 1.72 8.00 -11.16
CA PRO A 130 2.53 9.04 -10.50
C PRO A 130 1.88 10.43 -10.49
N ASN A 131 1.08 10.73 -11.50
CA ASN A 131 0.37 12.00 -11.66
C ASN A 131 -1.14 11.92 -11.39
N GLY A 132 -1.61 10.80 -10.84
CA GLY A 132 -3.02 10.53 -10.61
C GLY A 132 -3.69 11.54 -9.69
N LEU A 133 -4.71 12.24 -10.19
CA LEU A 133 -5.47 13.21 -9.40
C LEU A 133 -6.26 12.54 -8.28
N ARG A 134 -6.83 11.36 -8.55
CA ARG A 134 -7.61 10.61 -7.56
C ARG A 134 -6.74 10.18 -6.41
N THR A 135 -5.58 9.60 -6.68
CA THR A 135 -4.59 9.20 -5.66
C THR A 135 -4.17 10.40 -4.80
N ARG A 136 -3.95 11.57 -5.41
CA ARG A 136 -3.62 12.80 -4.66
C ARG A 136 -4.74 13.25 -3.72
N ARG A 137 -5.98 13.13 -4.13
CA ARG A 137 -7.15 13.49 -3.30
C ARG A 137 -7.35 12.56 -2.11
N LEU A 138 -6.80 11.35 -2.16
CA LEU A 138 -6.88 10.38 -1.07
C LEU A 138 -5.77 10.51 -0.01
N ARG A 139 -4.84 11.46 -0.15
CA ARG A 139 -3.78 11.69 0.86
C ARG A 139 -4.28 11.90 2.29
N PRO A 140 -5.38 12.61 2.56
CA PRO A 140 -5.92 12.69 3.92
C PRO A 140 -6.26 11.32 4.51
N TRP A 141 -6.71 10.38 3.69
CA TRP A 141 -7.02 9.01 4.11
C TRP A 141 -5.78 8.19 4.44
N LEU A 142 -4.65 8.47 3.77
CA LEU A 142 -3.35 7.91 4.14
C LEU A 142 -2.96 8.35 5.56
N ILE A 143 -3.09 9.64 5.87
CA ILE A 143 -2.79 10.17 7.21
C ILE A 143 -3.70 9.53 8.25
N SER A 144 -5.02 9.50 7.99
CA SER A 144 -6.01 8.90 8.90
C SER A 144 -5.75 7.41 9.12
N GLY A 145 -5.42 6.66 8.07
CA GLY A 145 -5.10 5.25 8.15
C GLY A 145 -3.84 4.98 8.97
N ASN A 146 -2.82 5.80 8.83
CA ASN A 146 -1.61 5.70 9.63
C ASN A 146 -1.85 6.05 11.10
N TRP A 147 -2.71 7.02 11.37
CA TRP A 147 -3.06 7.36 12.74
C TRP A 147 -3.84 6.24 13.43
N ILE A 148 -4.86 5.71 12.77
CA ILE A 148 -5.66 4.58 13.29
C ILE A 148 -4.77 3.38 13.63
N ASN A 149 -3.75 3.12 12.82
CA ASN A 149 -2.82 1.99 12.99
C ASN A 149 -1.57 2.36 13.82
N SER A 150 -1.59 3.45 14.57
CA SER A 150 -0.51 3.88 15.47
C SER A 150 0.87 4.07 14.79
N ALA A 151 0.87 4.38 13.50
CA ALA A 151 2.10 4.61 12.74
C ALA A 151 2.64 6.04 12.88
N MET A 152 1.79 7.00 13.27
CA MET A 152 2.20 8.38 13.50
C MET A 152 3.04 8.45 14.77
N ASP A 153 4.06 9.29 14.78
CA ASP A 153 5.04 9.48 15.87
C ASP A 153 5.98 8.29 16.12
N ASN A 154 5.78 7.17 15.46
CA ASN A 154 6.67 6.02 15.50
C ASN A 154 7.35 5.79 14.15
N THR A 155 6.58 5.52 13.11
CA THR A 155 7.09 5.27 11.76
C THR A 155 7.22 6.58 10.98
N TYR A 156 6.26 7.49 11.13
CA TYR A 156 6.18 8.75 10.38
C TYR A 156 6.07 9.95 11.31
N ASP A 157 6.62 11.08 10.84
CA ASP A 157 6.41 12.38 11.48
C ASP A 157 4.93 12.80 11.34
N THR A 158 4.37 13.42 12.39
CA THR A 158 3.02 14.00 12.40
C THR A 158 2.80 15.02 11.29
N LEU A 159 3.82 15.80 10.93
CA LEU A 159 3.75 16.79 9.87
C LEU A 159 3.70 16.17 8.47
N TYR A 160 4.03 14.92 8.35
CA TYR A 160 3.97 14.14 7.11
C TYR A 160 4.57 14.88 5.91
N SER A 161 5.82 15.27 6.04
CA SER A 161 6.53 16.09 5.05
C SER A 161 6.54 15.49 3.65
N ALA A 162 6.38 14.17 3.53
CA ALA A 162 6.28 13.46 2.25
C ALA A 162 4.98 13.79 1.46
N LEU A 163 4.02 14.45 2.08
CA LEU A 163 2.73 14.79 1.47
C LEU A 163 2.65 16.25 1.00
N ARG A 164 3.72 16.99 1.17
CA ARG A 164 3.81 18.39 0.69
C ARG A 164 4.01 18.48 -0.80
#